data_dc74594ed036918c28a9ce80d0f5fdb7
#
_entry.id   dc74594ed036918c28a9ce80d0f5fdb7
#
_cell.length_a   1.000
_cell.length_b   1.000
_cell.length_c   1.000
_cell.angle_alpha   90.00
_cell.angle_beta   90.00
_cell.angle_gamma   90.00
#
_symmetry.space_group_name_H-M   'P 1'
#
loop_
_entity.id
_entity.type
_entity.pdbx_description
1 polymer ?
#
loop_
_entity_poly.entity_id
_entity_poly.type
_entity_poly.pdbx_seq_one_letter_code
_entity_poly.pdbx_strand_id
1 'polypeptide(L)'
;FTSSATESNNLAIKGIIMSNMKNNIGKNVITSSQEHSSINSLCGWLEKHGFKVSKISSTNEGLINLANLKELINDDTILISIIYVNNETGVIQPLEKVGELVREIRQDRLKRNIQTPIYFHIDATQAFGKISIDIAKLNCDLLTACSHKIYGPKGAALLYIKKGVQLEPLIHGGGHEFGIRSSTVNVPAIFGFFKAFELCQGLMKRDYKKYTSFSNKIMKILPQNIKGVYFNVPKNIRVPNIINIRFDYIEGESLVYMLDTHRIGVSTGSACASAFLTASDTLISMGLK
;
A
#
# COMPACT_ATOMS: atom_id res chain seq x y z
N PHE A 1 7.67 14.73 7.12
CA PHE A 1 7.94 13.46 7.80
C PHE A 1 6.84 13.11 8.79
N THR A 2 6.62 11.82 9.03
CA THR A 2 5.66 11.25 9.99
C THR A 2 6.34 10.15 10.81
N SER A 3 5.64 9.61 11.81
CA SER A 3 6.20 8.54 12.67
C SER A 3 6.03 7.13 12.08
N SER A 4 5.12 6.93 11.13
CA SER A 4 4.83 5.61 10.56
C SER A 4 4.05 5.73 9.24
N ALA A 5 4.06 4.67 8.42
CA ALA A 5 3.21 4.59 7.24
C ALA A 5 1.72 4.71 7.61
N THR A 6 1.30 4.17 8.75
CA THR A 6 -0.07 4.32 9.24
C THR A 6 -0.44 5.78 9.46
N GLU A 7 0.44 6.57 10.07
CA GLU A 7 0.23 8.02 10.23
C GLU A 7 0.18 8.71 8.86
N SER A 8 1.11 8.38 7.94
CA SER A 8 1.13 8.95 6.59
C SER A 8 -0.15 8.64 5.80
N ASN A 9 -0.63 7.39 5.82
CA ASN A 9 -1.87 6.98 5.17
C ASN A 9 -3.09 7.71 5.76
N ASN A 10 -3.17 7.83 7.09
CA ASN A 10 -4.24 8.58 7.74
C ASN A 10 -4.17 10.06 7.39
N LEU A 11 -2.99 10.67 7.40
CA LEU A 11 -2.80 12.07 7.03
C LEU A 11 -3.15 12.32 5.56
N ALA A 12 -2.74 11.45 4.64
CA ALA A 12 -3.07 11.54 3.24
C ALA A 12 -4.59 11.50 3.01
N ILE A 13 -5.26 10.49 3.55
CA ILE A 13 -6.68 10.26 3.28
C ILE A 13 -7.56 11.23 4.07
N LYS A 14 -7.39 11.31 5.40
CA LYS A 14 -8.18 12.24 6.23
C LYS A 14 -7.87 13.69 5.89
N GLY A 15 -6.59 14.03 5.66
CA GLY A 15 -6.19 15.39 5.33
C GLY A 15 -6.85 15.92 4.06
N ILE A 16 -6.93 15.09 2.99
CA ILE A 16 -7.68 15.44 1.77
C ILE A 16 -9.16 15.60 2.07
N ILE A 17 -9.75 14.65 2.77
CA ILE A 17 -11.18 14.66 3.06
C ILE A 17 -11.55 15.88 3.90
N MET A 18 -10.85 16.12 5.00
CA MET A 18 -11.14 17.23 5.92
C MET A 18 -10.92 18.61 5.26
N SER A 19 -9.89 18.74 4.41
CA SER A 19 -9.66 20.00 3.67
C SER A 19 -10.79 20.32 2.67
N ASN A 20 -11.52 19.31 2.18
CA ASN A 20 -12.59 19.46 1.21
C ASN A 20 -14.01 19.42 1.85
N MET A 21 -14.13 18.95 3.11
CA MET A 21 -15.43 18.91 3.82
C MET A 21 -16.11 20.28 3.95
N LYS A 22 -15.33 21.34 4.13
CA LYS A 22 -15.86 22.71 4.27
C LYS A 22 -16.67 23.15 3.07
N ASN A 23 -16.37 22.62 1.89
CA ASN A 23 -17.05 22.95 0.63
C ASN A 23 -18.12 21.91 0.25
N ASN A 24 -18.34 20.90 1.07
CA ASN A 24 -19.24 19.76 0.82
C ASN A 24 -19.01 19.08 -0.55
N ILE A 25 -17.76 19.00 -0.97
CA ILE A 25 -17.33 18.54 -2.30
C ILE A 25 -16.81 17.12 -2.21
N GLY A 26 -17.47 16.19 -2.92
CA GLY A 26 -17.03 14.82 -3.13
C GLY A 26 -17.13 13.94 -1.89
N LYS A 27 -17.93 12.88 -1.97
CA LYS A 27 -18.15 11.93 -0.87
C LYS A 27 -17.81 10.49 -1.21
N ASN A 28 -17.23 10.22 -2.40
CA ASN A 28 -16.81 8.88 -2.79
C ASN A 28 -15.29 8.75 -2.72
N VAL A 29 -14.84 7.76 -1.95
CA VAL A 29 -13.43 7.35 -1.83
C VAL A 29 -13.31 5.97 -2.43
N ILE A 30 -12.34 5.77 -3.32
CA ILE A 30 -12.09 4.47 -3.95
C ILE A 30 -10.77 3.92 -3.41
N THR A 31 -10.78 2.64 -3.02
CA THR A 31 -9.59 1.92 -2.60
C THR A 31 -9.61 0.49 -3.14
N SER A 32 -8.52 -0.26 -2.99
CA SER A 32 -8.53 -1.67 -3.40
C SER A 32 -9.06 -2.59 -2.29
N SER A 33 -9.48 -3.80 -2.68
CA SER A 33 -9.84 -4.85 -1.72
C SER A 33 -8.63 -5.47 -1.00
N GLN A 34 -7.42 -5.04 -1.34
CA GLN A 34 -6.15 -5.65 -0.89
C GLN A 34 -5.28 -4.69 -0.06
N GLU A 35 -5.87 -3.64 0.49
CA GLU A 35 -5.14 -2.63 1.24
C GLU A 35 -4.63 -3.14 2.59
N HIS A 36 -3.56 -2.51 3.06
CA HIS A 36 -3.09 -2.71 4.42
C HIS A 36 -4.14 -2.25 5.45
N SER A 37 -4.14 -2.85 6.65
CA SER A 37 -5.09 -2.53 7.73
C SER A 37 -5.16 -1.03 8.08
N SER A 38 -4.07 -0.27 7.91
CA SER A 38 -4.07 1.19 8.11
C SER A 38 -5.03 1.95 7.20
N ILE A 39 -5.36 1.38 6.01
CA ILE A 39 -6.35 1.93 5.07
C ILE A 39 -7.70 1.23 5.26
N ASN A 40 -7.72 -0.11 5.39
CA ASN A 40 -8.98 -0.84 5.59
C ASN A 40 -9.75 -0.39 6.84
N SER A 41 -9.05 -0.20 7.96
CA SER A 41 -9.70 0.31 9.19
C SER A 41 -10.18 1.76 9.04
N LEU A 42 -9.44 2.56 8.25
CA LEU A 42 -9.84 3.94 7.95
C LEU A 42 -11.09 3.99 7.07
N CYS A 43 -11.30 3.03 6.17
CA CYS A 43 -12.53 2.94 5.37
C CYS A 43 -13.79 2.87 6.26
N GLY A 44 -13.78 2.02 7.29
CA GLY A 44 -14.89 1.96 8.24
C GLY A 44 -15.13 3.26 9.03
N TRP A 45 -14.07 4.02 9.29
CA TRP A 45 -14.21 5.36 9.88
C TRP A 45 -14.87 6.33 8.90
N LEU A 46 -14.46 6.30 7.61
CA LEU A 46 -15.03 7.14 6.56
C LEU A 46 -16.53 6.91 6.37
N GLU A 47 -16.95 5.65 6.31
CA GLU A 47 -18.37 5.27 6.18
C GLU A 47 -19.22 5.81 7.34
N LYS A 48 -18.71 5.72 8.59
CA LYS A 48 -19.36 6.31 9.77
C LYS A 48 -19.47 7.85 9.72
N HIS A 49 -18.64 8.49 8.89
CA HIS A 49 -18.66 9.95 8.70
C HIS A 49 -19.36 10.39 7.41
N GLY A 50 -20.15 9.49 6.81
CA GLY A 50 -21.01 9.81 5.65
C GLY A 50 -20.31 9.79 4.29
N PHE A 51 -19.13 9.19 4.20
CA PHE A 51 -18.44 8.94 2.94
C PHE A 51 -18.81 7.58 2.38
N LYS A 52 -18.97 7.50 1.07
CA LYS A 52 -19.07 6.22 0.38
C LYS A 52 -17.65 5.70 0.15
N VAL A 53 -17.40 4.45 0.54
CA VAL A 53 -16.15 3.76 0.23
C VAL A 53 -16.44 2.68 -0.82
N SER A 54 -15.80 2.80 -1.98
CA SER A 54 -15.92 1.84 -3.06
C SER A 54 -14.63 1.03 -3.16
N LYS A 55 -14.73 -0.30 -3.16
CA LYS A 55 -13.56 -1.19 -3.24
C LYS A 55 -13.40 -1.76 -4.64
N ILE A 56 -12.24 -1.55 -5.25
CA ILE A 56 -11.87 -2.15 -6.53
C ILE A 56 -11.67 -3.65 -6.30
N SER A 57 -12.32 -4.48 -7.11
CA SER A 57 -12.13 -5.92 -7.09
C SER A 57 -10.72 -6.30 -7.58
N SER A 58 -10.25 -7.46 -7.15
CA SER A 58 -9.00 -8.03 -7.65
C SER A 58 -9.24 -9.17 -8.64
N THR A 59 -8.22 -9.43 -9.46
CA THR A 59 -8.13 -10.66 -10.27
C THR A 59 -7.60 -11.80 -9.39
N ASN A 60 -7.70 -13.04 -9.88
CA ASN A 60 -7.12 -14.21 -9.21
C ASN A 60 -5.59 -14.14 -9.09
N GLU A 61 -4.94 -13.27 -9.88
CA GLU A 61 -3.49 -13.01 -9.78
C GLU A 61 -3.16 -11.88 -8.78
N GLY A 62 -4.16 -11.31 -8.12
CA GLY A 62 -3.97 -10.22 -7.15
C GLY A 62 -3.78 -8.83 -7.77
N LEU A 63 -4.06 -8.65 -9.04
CA LEU A 63 -4.08 -7.32 -9.67
C LEU A 63 -5.42 -6.64 -9.47
N ILE A 64 -5.42 -5.32 -9.32
CA ILE A 64 -6.66 -4.54 -9.35
C ILE A 64 -7.32 -4.65 -10.73
N ASN A 65 -8.65 -4.74 -10.75
CA ASN A 65 -9.41 -4.72 -11.98
C ASN A 65 -9.62 -3.28 -12.47
N LEU A 66 -8.87 -2.88 -13.50
CA LEU A 66 -8.93 -1.51 -14.04
C LEU A 66 -10.28 -1.18 -14.71
N ALA A 67 -11.00 -2.16 -15.25
CA ALA A 67 -12.34 -1.95 -15.79
C ALA A 67 -13.30 -1.60 -14.64
N ASN A 68 -13.26 -2.39 -13.55
CA ASN A 68 -14.05 -2.12 -12.37
C ASN A 68 -13.69 -0.76 -11.72
N LEU A 69 -12.41 -0.37 -11.69
CA LEU A 69 -12.02 0.98 -11.23
C LEU A 69 -12.74 2.07 -12.05
N LYS A 70 -12.78 1.95 -13.38
CA LYS A 70 -13.46 2.93 -14.25
C LYS A 70 -14.96 3.04 -13.94
N GLU A 71 -15.61 1.92 -13.67
CA GLU A 71 -17.04 1.88 -13.31
C GLU A 71 -17.33 2.52 -11.96
N LEU A 72 -16.41 2.40 -10.99
CA LEU A 72 -16.57 2.96 -9.64
C LEU A 72 -16.38 4.48 -9.59
N ILE A 73 -15.64 5.05 -10.55
CA ILE A 73 -15.37 6.49 -10.60
C ILE A 73 -16.63 7.23 -11.06
N ASN A 74 -17.01 8.24 -10.31
CA ASN A 74 -18.13 9.14 -10.62
C ASN A 74 -17.75 10.60 -10.27
N ASP A 75 -18.65 11.53 -10.50
CA ASP A 75 -18.39 12.96 -10.28
C ASP A 75 -18.18 13.32 -8.81
N ASP A 76 -18.64 12.48 -7.90
CA ASP A 76 -18.44 12.57 -6.44
C ASP A 76 -17.11 11.97 -5.94
N THR A 77 -16.35 11.27 -6.80
CA THR A 77 -15.10 10.65 -6.41
C THR A 77 -14.02 11.69 -6.12
N ILE A 78 -13.59 11.77 -4.86
CA ILE A 78 -12.59 12.75 -4.42
C ILE A 78 -11.19 12.16 -4.29
N LEU A 79 -11.09 10.86 -3.96
CA LEU A 79 -9.81 10.20 -3.69
C LEU A 79 -9.81 8.77 -4.20
N ILE A 80 -8.71 8.41 -4.85
CA ILE A 80 -8.34 7.03 -5.15
C ILE A 80 -7.08 6.71 -4.34
N SER A 81 -7.11 5.66 -3.49
CA SER A 81 -5.99 5.25 -2.66
C SER A 81 -5.68 3.77 -2.88
N ILE A 82 -4.47 3.45 -3.36
CA ILE A 82 -4.12 2.09 -3.75
C ILE A 82 -2.71 1.74 -3.26
N ILE A 83 -2.58 0.55 -2.69
CA ILE A 83 -1.29 -0.05 -2.35
C ILE A 83 -0.50 -0.36 -3.64
N TYR A 84 0.80 -0.02 -3.67
CA TYR A 84 1.62 -0.26 -4.85
C TYR A 84 2.12 -1.70 -4.93
N VAL A 85 2.61 -2.21 -3.81
CA VAL A 85 3.04 -3.61 -3.66
C VAL A 85 2.28 -4.21 -2.49
N ASN A 86 1.53 -5.26 -2.73
CA ASN A 86 0.80 -5.93 -1.66
C ASN A 86 1.77 -6.60 -0.67
N ASN A 87 1.55 -6.39 0.61
CA ASN A 87 2.44 -6.85 1.68
C ASN A 87 2.38 -8.36 1.95
N GLU A 88 1.37 -9.07 1.47
CA GLU A 88 1.19 -10.51 1.67
C GLU A 88 1.62 -11.31 0.43
N THR A 89 1.25 -10.84 -0.75
CA THR A 89 1.52 -11.54 -2.02
C THR A 89 2.73 -11.01 -2.77
N GLY A 90 3.13 -9.76 -2.47
CA GLY A 90 4.19 -9.09 -3.20
C GLY A 90 3.77 -8.57 -4.58
N VAL A 91 2.52 -8.71 -4.98
CA VAL A 91 2.01 -8.29 -6.30
C VAL A 91 2.19 -6.79 -6.48
N ILE A 92 2.73 -6.41 -7.64
CA ILE A 92 2.96 -5.01 -8.04
C ILE A 92 1.74 -4.54 -8.83
N GLN A 93 1.05 -3.52 -8.34
CA GLN A 93 -0.14 -2.98 -8.98
C GLN A 93 0.22 -2.08 -10.17
N PRO A 94 -0.59 -2.04 -11.25
CA PRO A 94 -0.32 -1.28 -12.46
C PRO A 94 -0.64 0.22 -12.30
N LEU A 95 0.01 0.91 -11.34
CA LEU A 95 -0.37 2.24 -10.90
C LEU A 95 -0.05 3.35 -11.92
N GLU A 96 0.86 3.14 -12.87
CA GLU A 96 1.05 4.08 -13.99
C GLU A 96 -0.25 4.21 -14.81
N LYS A 97 -0.95 3.09 -15.07
CA LYS A 97 -2.25 3.10 -15.77
C LYS A 97 -3.36 3.79 -14.95
N VAL A 98 -3.31 3.65 -13.62
CA VAL A 98 -4.24 4.39 -12.73
C VAL A 98 -3.97 5.89 -12.79
N GLY A 99 -2.70 6.30 -12.76
CA GLY A 99 -2.31 7.71 -12.86
C GLY A 99 -2.69 8.34 -14.22
N GLU A 100 -2.58 7.57 -15.31
CA GLU A 100 -3.07 7.98 -16.63
C GLU A 100 -4.59 8.20 -16.62
N LEU A 101 -5.34 7.24 -16.09
CA LEU A 101 -6.79 7.34 -15.94
C LEU A 101 -7.20 8.55 -15.10
N VAL A 102 -6.54 8.79 -13.96
CA VAL A 102 -6.81 9.97 -13.12
C VAL A 102 -6.57 11.27 -13.88
N ARG A 103 -5.51 11.34 -14.70
CA ARG A 103 -5.22 12.50 -15.56
C ARG A 103 -6.34 12.72 -16.58
N GLU A 104 -6.80 11.66 -17.25
CA GLU A 104 -7.91 11.74 -18.20
C GLU A 104 -9.20 12.27 -17.54
N ILE A 105 -9.53 11.74 -16.35
CA ILE A 105 -10.70 12.17 -15.58
C ILE A 105 -10.61 13.65 -15.17
N ARG A 106 -9.42 14.12 -14.76
CA ARG A 106 -9.21 15.54 -14.46
C ARG A 106 -9.50 16.42 -15.66
N GLN A 107 -9.04 16.02 -16.85
CA GLN A 107 -9.31 16.76 -18.10
C GLN A 107 -10.79 16.73 -18.46
N ASP A 108 -11.47 15.61 -18.30
CA ASP A 108 -12.90 15.49 -18.54
C ASP A 108 -13.71 16.36 -17.57
N ARG A 109 -13.40 16.34 -16.29
CA ARG A 109 -14.04 17.18 -15.27
C ARG A 109 -13.89 18.67 -15.57
N LEU A 110 -12.72 19.11 -16.01
CA LEU A 110 -12.50 20.49 -16.44
C LEU A 110 -13.42 20.87 -17.61
N LYS A 111 -13.55 20.02 -18.62
CA LYS A 111 -14.45 20.25 -19.77
C LYS A 111 -15.92 20.31 -19.38
N ARG A 112 -16.34 19.49 -18.40
CA ARG A 112 -17.72 19.43 -17.89
C ARG A 112 -18.01 20.41 -16.75
N ASN A 113 -17.03 21.24 -16.38
CA ASN A 113 -17.12 22.20 -15.26
C ASN A 113 -17.46 21.56 -13.90
N ILE A 114 -16.95 20.34 -13.66
CA ILE A 114 -17.12 19.63 -12.39
C ILE A 114 -16.09 20.14 -11.38
N GLN A 115 -16.58 20.64 -10.25
CA GLN A 115 -15.74 21.27 -9.23
C GLN A 115 -15.07 20.26 -8.27
N THR A 116 -15.55 19.04 -8.20
CA THR A 116 -14.98 17.99 -7.34
C THR A 116 -13.57 17.63 -7.81
N PRO A 117 -12.52 17.88 -7.02
CA PRO A 117 -11.17 17.43 -7.37
C PRO A 117 -11.10 15.91 -7.27
N ILE A 118 -10.14 15.28 -7.96
CA ILE A 118 -9.81 13.88 -7.78
C ILE A 118 -8.33 13.75 -7.45
N TYR A 119 -8.03 13.16 -6.30
CA TYR A 119 -6.68 12.94 -5.82
C TYR A 119 -6.29 11.46 -5.96
N PHE A 120 -5.00 11.21 -6.17
CA PHE A 120 -4.44 9.88 -6.24
C PHE A 120 -3.36 9.69 -5.18
N HIS A 121 -3.63 8.82 -4.20
CA HIS A 121 -2.72 8.41 -3.15
C HIS A 121 -2.19 7.00 -3.41
N ILE A 122 -0.91 6.81 -3.16
CA ILE A 122 -0.21 5.52 -3.28
C ILE A 122 0.39 5.14 -1.93
N ASP A 123 0.00 3.98 -1.39
CA ASP A 123 0.78 3.35 -0.32
C ASP A 123 1.95 2.58 -0.94
N ALA A 124 3.12 3.21 -0.95
CA ALA A 124 4.36 2.63 -1.47
C ALA A 124 5.22 1.96 -0.40
N THR A 125 4.68 1.68 0.78
CA THR A 125 5.40 1.13 1.93
C THR A 125 6.20 -0.13 1.58
N GLN A 126 5.65 -1.02 0.77
CA GLN A 126 6.33 -2.24 0.33
C GLN A 126 7.07 -2.09 -1.01
N ALA A 127 6.84 -1.03 -1.76
CA ALA A 127 7.51 -0.72 -3.02
C ALA A 127 8.83 0.04 -2.81
N PHE A 128 8.82 0.99 -1.87
CA PHE A 128 9.93 1.91 -1.61
C PHE A 128 11.21 1.15 -1.26
N GLY A 129 12.30 1.48 -1.96
CA GLY A 129 13.60 0.83 -1.81
C GLY A 129 13.72 -0.59 -2.39
N LYS A 130 12.65 -1.15 -2.99
CA LYS A 130 12.62 -2.50 -3.58
C LYS A 130 12.43 -2.48 -5.09
N ILE A 131 11.66 -1.53 -5.59
CA ILE A 131 11.47 -1.25 -7.03
C ILE A 131 11.71 0.23 -7.30
N SER A 132 12.00 0.56 -8.55
CA SER A 132 12.11 1.95 -8.97
C SER A 132 10.75 2.64 -8.91
N ILE A 133 10.70 3.82 -8.31
CA ILE A 133 9.50 4.66 -8.21
C ILE A 133 9.77 5.96 -8.97
N ASP A 134 8.98 6.21 -10.00
CA ASP A 134 8.99 7.44 -10.78
C ASP A 134 7.68 8.21 -10.54
N ILE A 135 7.74 9.24 -9.70
CA ILE A 135 6.57 10.06 -9.32
C ILE A 135 5.91 10.71 -10.54
N ALA A 136 6.70 11.09 -11.55
CA ALA A 136 6.17 11.75 -12.75
C ALA A 136 5.33 10.77 -13.58
N LYS A 137 5.79 9.52 -13.74
CA LYS A 137 5.03 8.48 -14.45
C LYS A 137 3.79 8.04 -13.68
N LEU A 138 3.89 7.94 -12.36
CA LEU A 138 2.76 7.56 -11.50
C LEU A 138 1.64 8.61 -11.47
N ASN A 139 1.92 9.88 -11.82
CA ASN A 139 0.96 10.99 -11.75
C ASN A 139 0.22 11.09 -10.39
N CYS A 140 0.83 10.60 -9.31
CA CYS A 140 0.21 10.63 -8.00
C CYS A 140 0.33 12.01 -7.34
N ASP A 141 -0.61 12.28 -6.43
CA ASP A 141 -0.61 13.50 -5.63
C ASP A 141 0.00 13.28 -4.26
N LEU A 142 -0.12 12.06 -3.75
CA LEU A 142 0.32 11.65 -2.43
C LEU A 142 0.99 10.27 -2.51
N LEU A 143 2.11 10.09 -1.77
CA LEU A 143 2.76 8.80 -1.69
C LEU A 143 3.32 8.57 -0.29
N THR A 144 2.96 7.44 0.30
CA THR A 144 3.43 6.99 1.62
C THR A 144 4.62 6.05 1.50
N ALA A 145 5.66 6.27 2.32
CA ALA A 145 6.76 5.32 2.50
C ALA A 145 7.24 5.33 3.96
N CYS A 146 7.93 4.27 4.41
CA CYS A 146 8.46 4.20 5.76
C CYS A 146 9.84 3.55 5.84
N SER A 147 10.56 3.91 6.88
CA SER A 147 11.94 3.56 7.13
C SER A 147 12.14 2.06 7.42
N HIS A 148 11.36 1.48 8.33
CA HIS A 148 11.58 0.12 8.82
C HIS A 148 11.32 -0.99 7.78
N LYS A 149 10.66 -0.69 6.66
CA LYS A 149 10.48 -1.64 5.54
C LYS A 149 11.68 -1.68 4.58
N ILE A 150 12.64 -0.79 4.79
CA ILE A 150 13.94 -0.76 4.10
C ILE A 150 15.11 -0.85 5.08
N TYR A 151 14.91 -1.53 6.21
CA TYR A 151 15.92 -1.78 7.26
C TYR A 151 16.40 -0.54 8.01
N GLY A 152 15.72 0.59 7.90
CA GLY A 152 15.95 1.78 8.70
C GLY A 152 15.22 1.72 10.05
N PRO A 153 15.37 2.74 10.90
CA PRO A 153 14.77 2.77 12.23
C PRO A 153 13.24 2.81 12.17
N LYS A 154 12.60 2.21 13.18
CA LYS A 154 11.18 2.42 13.46
C LYS A 154 10.96 3.88 13.91
N GLY A 155 9.75 4.39 13.77
CA GLY A 155 9.39 5.75 14.20
C GLY A 155 9.71 6.84 13.17
N ALA A 156 10.02 6.48 11.92
CA ALA A 156 10.20 7.42 10.81
C ALA A 156 9.48 6.93 9.54
N ALA A 157 8.74 7.82 8.92
CA ALA A 157 8.08 7.62 7.63
C ALA A 157 8.00 8.96 6.88
N LEU A 158 7.56 8.93 5.64
CA LEU A 158 7.30 10.12 4.85
C LEU A 158 5.95 10.04 4.15
N LEU A 159 5.39 11.21 3.92
CA LEU A 159 4.31 11.45 2.98
C LEU A 159 4.80 12.44 1.92
N TYR A 160 4.95 11.98 0.68
CA TYR A 160 5.12 12.89 -0.45
C TYR A 160 3.79 13.58 -0.72
N ILE A 161 3.84 14.89 -0.89
CA ILE A 161 2.69 15.74 -1.20
C ILE A 161 3.05 16.56 -2.43
N LYS A 162 2.29 16.39 -3.50
CA LYS A 162 2.47 17.16 -4.73
C LYS A 162 2.21 18.65 -4.46
N LYS A 163 3.02 19.52 -5.05
CA LYS A 163 2.85 20.98 -4.92
C LYS A 163 1.42 21.40 -5.31
N GLY A 164 0.77 22.16 -4.44
CA GLY A 164 -0.61 22.65 -4.62
C GLY A 164 -1.68 21.76 -3.96
N VAL A 165 -1.35 20.56 -3.51
CA VAL A 165 -2.27 19.73 -2.73
C VAL A 165 -2.34 20.26 -1.31
N GLN A 166 -3.54 20.53 -0.82
CA GLN A 166 -3.79 20.99 0.54
C GLN A 166 -4.30 19.84 1.41
N LEU A 167 -3.72 19.71 2.59
CA LEU A 167 -4.13 18.75 3.60
C LEU A 167 -4.53 19.47 4.89
N GLU A 168 -5.62 19.05 5.50
CA GLU A 168 -5.89 19.41 6.88
C GLU A 168 -4.98 18.59 7.80
N PRO A 169 -4.23 19.21 8.73
CA PRO A 169 -3.35 18.49 9.63
C PRO A 169 -4.15 17.61 10.61
N LEU A 170 -3.63 16.41 10.93
CA LEU A 170 -4.21 15.56 11.97
C LEU A 170 -3.68 15.91 13.35
N ILE A 171 -2.47 16.44 13.42
CA ILE A 171 -1.78 16.79 14.67
C ILE A 171 -1.51 18.29 14.64
N HIS A 172 -2.20 19.02 15.52
CA HIS A 172 -2.07 20.45 15.65
C HIS A 172 -0.98 20.83 16.67
N GLY A 173 -0.33 21.98 16.51
CA GLY A 173 0.70 22.47 17.40
C GLY A 173 1.60 23.55 16.75
N GLY A 174 2.89 23.50 16.96
CA GLY A 174 3.87 24.50 16.56
C GLY A 174 4.19 24.65 15.08
N GLY A 175 3.38 24.10 14.17
CA GLY A 175 3.50 24.35 12.74
C GLY A 175 4.68 23.66 12.04
N HIS A 176 5.24 22.61 12.62
CA HIS A 176 6.30 21.82 11.98
C HIS A 176 5.83 21.18 10.67
N GLU A 177 6.79 20.77 9.83
CA GLU A 177 6.49 20.15 8.53
C GLU A 177 5.50 21.01 7.70
N PHE A 178 5.79 22.30 7.58
CA PHE A 178 4.99 23.28 6.85
C PHE A 178 3.55 23.44 7.37
N GLY A 179 3.32 23.21 8.66
CA GLY A 179 2.00 23.26 9.28
C GLY A 179 1.14 21.99 9.08
N ILE A 180 1.65 21.01 8.35
CA ILE A 180 0.90 19.79 7.99
C ILE A 180 1.00 18.72 9.08
N ARG A 181 2.12 18.66 9.79
CA ARG A 181 2.35 17.69 10.87
C ARG A 181 3.13 18.32 12.00
N SER A 182 2.44 18.82 13.00
CA SER A 182 3.07 19.39 14.19
C SER A 182 3.67 18.31 15.08
N SER A 183 4.66 18.65 15.84
CA SER A 183 5.46 17.91 16.80
C SER A 183 6.95 17.98 16.43
N THR A 184 7.79 18.04 17.44
CA THR A 184 9.26 18.05 17.27
C THR A 184 9.71 16.91 16.36
N VAL A 185 10.52 17.24 15.39
CA VAL A 185 10.98 16.30 14.36
C VAL A 185 12.02 15.35 14.96
N ASN A 186 11.83 14.04 14.74
CA ASN A 186 12.78 13.01 15.17
C ASN A 186 13.97 12.93 14.19
N VAL A 187 14.89 13.90 14.30
CA VAL A 187 16.03 14.02 13.39
C VAL A 187 16.89 12.76 13.33
N PRO A 188 17.24 12.08 14.47
CA PRO A 188 18.01 10.84 14.40
C PRO A 188 17.34 9.73 13.58
N ALA A 189 16.03 9.51 13.76
CA ALA A 189 15.33 8.49 13.01
C ALA A 189 15.18 8.85 11.52
N ILE A 190 14.98 10.13 11.20
CA ILE A 190 14.92 10.62 9.82
C ILE A 190 16.28 10.48 9.13
N PHE A 191 17.37 10.80 9.82
CA PHE A 191 18.71 10.58 9.27
C PHE A 191 19.01 9.10 9.04
N GLY A 192 18.60 8.23 9.96
CA GLY A 192 18.67 6.78 9.78
C GLY A 192 17.82 6.29 8.59
N PHE A 193 16.66 6.90 8.36
CA PHE A 193 15.82 6.62 7.19
C PHE A 193 16.52 7.02 5.89
N PHE A 194 17.13 8.21 5.86
CA PHE A 194 17.91 8.65 4.70
C PHE A 194 19.06 7.68 4.39
N LYS A 195 19.82 7.24 5.41
CA LYS A 195 20.91 6.28 5.21
C LYS A 195 20.41 4.92 4.72
N ALA A 196 19.30 4.44 5.25
CA ALA A 196 18.67 3.21 4.76
C ALA A 196 18.26 3.33 3.29
N PHE A 197 17.68 4.47 2.90
CA PHE A 197 17.31 4.74 1.52
C PHE A 197 18.53 4.78 0.59
N GLU A 198 19.58 5.48 0.96
CA GLU A 198 20.83 5.57 0.21
C GLU A 198 21.42 4.17 -0.05
N LEU A 199 21.50 3.34 1.00
CA LEU A 199 21.97 1.96 0.89
C LEU A 199 21.06 1.11 -0.02
N CYS A 200 19.75 1.21 0.15
CA CYS A 200 18.79 0.46 -0.70
C CYS A 200 18.90 0.87 -2.17
N GLN A 201 19.07 2.14 -2.48
CA GLN A 201 19.26 2.60 -3.86
C GLN A 201 20.50 1.97 -4.50
N GLY A 202 21.62 1.96 -3.78
CA GLY A 202 22.88 1.36 -4.26
C GLY A 202 22.80 -0.16 -4.45
N LEU A 203 21.97 -0.83 -3.64
CA LEU A 203 21.89 -2.30 -3.59
C LEU A 203 20.69 -2.89 -4.35
N MET A 204 19.72 -2.07 -4.76
CA MET A 204 18.43 -2.51 -5.29
C MET A 204 18.56 -3.57 -6.40
N LYS A 205 19.37 -3.32 -7.42
CA LYS A 205 19.53 -4.27 -8.55
C LYS A 205 20.14 -5.61 -8.11
N ARG A 206 21.15 -5.54 -7.21
CA ARG A 206 21.82 -6.73 -6.66
C ARG A 206 20.85 -7.55 -5.82
N ASP A 207 20.13 -6.90 -4.93
CA ASP A 207 19.21 -7.54 -3.99
C ASP A 207 17.99 -8.09 -4.73
N TYR A 208 17.48 -7.41 -5.74
CA TYR A 208 16.42 -7.92 -6.59
C TYR A 208 16.83 -9.25 -7.27
N LYS A 209 18.04 -9.32 -7.86
CA LYS A 209 18.56 -10.55 -8.45
C LYS A 209 18.72 -11.67 -7.42
N LYS A 210 19.27 -11.36 -6.25
CA LYS A 210 19.47 -12.30 -5.15
C LYS A 210 18.14 -12.90 -4.68
N TYR A 211 17.17 -12.06 -4.38
CA TYR A 211 15.84 -12.52 -3.94
C TYR A 211 15.10 -13.28 -5.03
N THR A 212 15.24 -12.90 -6.30
CA THR A 212 14.70 -13.65 -7.44
C THR A 212 15.26 -15.07 -7.48
N SER A 213 16.58 -15.23 -7.29
CA SER A 213 17.21 -16.54 -7.22
C SER A 213 16.66 -17.39 -6.07
N PHE A 214 16.53 -16.83 -4.88
CA PHE A 214 15.98 -17.53 -3.71
C PHE A 214 14.52 -17.91 -3.91
N SER A 215 13.71 -16.97 -4.36
CA SER A 215 12.29 -17.18 -4.64
C SER A 215 12.09 -18.30 -5.66
N ASN A 216 12.82 -18.27 -6.78
CA ASN A 216 12.73 -19.31 -7.81
C ASN A 216 13.16 -20.68 -7.29
N LYS A 217 14.20 -20.73 -6.44
CA LYS A 217 14.64 -21.97 -5.80
C LYS A 217 13.55 -22.56 -4.90
N ILE A 218 12.91 -21.74 -4.05
CA ILE A 218 11.81 -22.16 -3.18
C ILE A 218 10.63 -22.66 -4.01
N MET A 219 10.20 -21.87 -5.02
CA MET A 219 9.07 -22.22 -5.87
C MET A 219 9.31 -23.48 -6.73
N LYS A 220 10.56 -23.84 -6.99
CA LYS A 220 10.94 -25.08 -7.69
C LYS A 220 10.99 -26.28 -6.76
N ILE A 221 11.66 -26.13 -5.60
CA ILE A 221 11.99 -27.28 -4.74
C ILE A 221 10.78 -27.74 -3.91
N LEU A 222 9.98 -26.82 -3.36
CA LEU A 222 8.89 -27.21 -2.47
C LEU A 222 7.87 -28.14 -3.13
N PRO A 223 7.32 -27.85 -4.32
CA PRO A 223 6.35 -28.74 -4.97
C PRO A 223 6.93 -30.08 -5.41
N GLN A 224 8.25 -30.16 -5.59
CA GLN A 224 8.91 -31.43 -5.95
C GLN A 224 9.01 -32.39 -4.77
N ASN A 225 9.03 -31.85 -3.55
CA ASN A 225 9.29 -32.65 -2.33
C ASN A 225 8.07 -32.75 -1.40
N ILE A 226 7.08 -31.84 -1.54
CA ILE A 226 5.91 -31.78 -0.67
C ILE A 226 4.66 -31.71 -1.54
N LYS A 227 3.73 -32.64 -1.34
CA LYS A 227 2.40 -32.61 -1.97
C LYS A 227 1.52 -31.56 -1.32
N GLY A 228 0.59 -30.98 -2.07
CA GLY A 228 -0.36 -29.98 -1.53
C GLY A 228 0.27 -28.62 -1.25
N VAL A 229 1.31 -28.23 -2.00
CA VAL A 229 1.94 -26.90 -1.93
C VAL A 229 1.53 -26.06 -3.11
N TYR A 230 1.04 -24.87 -2.83
CA TYR A 230 0.58 -23.90 -3.83
C TYR A 230 1.15 -22.50 -3.54
N PHE A 231 1.39 -21.74 -4.61
CA PHE A 231 1.84 -20.36 -4.51
C PHE A 231 0.71 -19.42 -4.92
N ASN A 232 0.29 -18.57 -4.00
CA ASN A 232 -0.79 -17.59 -4.22
C ASN A 232 -0.23 -16.29 -4.84
N VAL A 233 0.72 -16.42 -5.76
CA VAL A 233 1.43 -15.28 -6.35
C VAL A 233 1.70 -15.53 -7.83
N PRO A 234 1.53 -14.53 -8.71
CA PRO A 234 1.96 -14.63 -10.09
C PRO A 234 3.50 -14.70 -10.19
N LYS A 235 4.01 -15.38 -11.23
CA LYS A 235 5.46 -15.52 -11.39
C LYS A 235 6.17 -14.20 -11.73
N ASN A 236 5.53 -13.29 -12.48
CA ASN A 236 6.21 -12.21 -13.19
C ASN A 236 5.84 -10.79 -12.75
N ILE A 237 4.85 -10.61 -11.89
CA ILE A 237 4.30 -9.29 -11.52
C ILE A 237 4.37 -9.07 -10.00
N ARG A 238 5.47 -9.47 -9.38
CA ARG A 238 5.67 -9.33 -7.94
C ARG A 238 7.09 -8.96 -7.59
N VAL A 239 7.28 -8.38 -6.40
CA VAL A 239 8.60 -8.24 -5.82
C VAL A 239 9.10 -9.62 -5.36
N PRO A 240 10.37 -9.97 -5.61
CA PRO A 240 10.86 -11.34 -5.36
C PRO A 240 11.09 -11.65 -3.88
N ASN A 241 11.12 -10.66 -3.01
CA ASN A 241 11.37 -10.82 -1.57
C ASN A 241 10.13 -11.20 -0.75
N ILE A 242 8.95 -11.30 -1.38
CA ILE A 242 7.70 -11.75 -0.75
C ILE A 242 7.21 -12.99 -1.50
N ILE A 243 6.93 -14.07 -0.77
CA ILE A 243 6.36 -15.30 -1.30
C ILE A 243 5.18 -15.68 -0.40
N ASN A 244 4.00 -15.84 -0.99
CA ASN A 244 2.82 -16.36 -0.31
C ASN A 244 2.62 -17.83 -0.70
N ILE A 245 2.63 -18.71 0.30
CA ILE A 245 2.57 -20.17 0.10
C ILE A 245 1.39 -20.73 0.88
N ARG A 246 0.59 -21.56 0.22
CA ARG A 246 -0.46 -22.35 0.84
C ARG A 246 -0.04 -23.82 0.91
N PHE A 247 -0.26 -24.44 2.05
CA PHE A 247 -0.10 -25.87 2.27
C PHE A 247 -1.47 -26.47 2.58
N ASP A 248 -1.84 -27.55 1.90
CA ASP A 248 -3.06 -28.29 2.23
C ASP A 248 -2.86 -29.12 3.51
N TYR A 249 -3.93 -29.36 4.23
CA TYR A 249 -4.00 -30.26 5.40
C TYR A 249 -3.12 -29.87 6.59
N ILE A 250 -2.67 -28.62 6.66
CA ILE A 250 -1.94 -28.10 7.82
C ILE A 250 -2.45 -26.72 8.20
N GLU A 251 -2.61 -26.51 9.48
CA GLU A 251 -2.94 -25.18 10.02
C GLU A 251 -1.71 -24.25 9.96
N GLY A 252 -1.92 -23.03 9.48
CA GLY A 252 -0.83 -22.09 9.27
C GLY A 252 -0.07 -21.72 10.54
N GLU A 253 -0.76 -21.55 11.66
CA GLU A 253 -0.14 -21.23 12.96
C GLU A 253 0.74 -22.37 13.45
N SER A 254 0.26 -23.61 13.38
CA SER A 254 1.04 -24.79 13.72
C SER A 254 2.32 -24.89 12.88
N LEU A 255 2.21 -24.57 11.57
CA LEU A 255 3.38 -24.55 10.69
C LEU A 255 4.38 -23.43 11.08
N VAL A 256 3.89 -22.24 11.47
CA VAL A 256 4.74 -21.15 11.96
C VAL A 256 5.52 -21.57 13.19
N TYR A 257 4.86 -22.17 14.20
CA TYR A 257 5.52 -22.65 15.42
C TYR A 257 6.57 -23.73 15.12
N MET A 258 6.24 -24.70 14.26
CA MET A 258 7.18 -25.76 13.88
C MET A 258 8.41 -25.19 13.16
N LEU A 259 8.23 -24.25 12.23
CA LEU A 259 9.34 -23.61 11.52
C LEU A 259 10.20 -22.75 12.44
N ASP A 260 9.60 -22.08 13.43
CA ASP A 260 10.32 -21.27 14.41
C ASP A 260 11.27 -22.11 15.27
N THR A 261 10.90 -23.36 15.63
CA THR A 261 11.81 -24.29 16.31
C THR A 261 13.07 -24.60 15.49
N HIS A 262 12.97 -24.47 14.16
CA HIS A 262 14.09 -24.60 13.23
C HIS A 262 14.73 -23.25 12.86
N ARG A 263 14.39 -22.16 13.55
CA ARG A 263 14.88 -20.80 13.30
C ARG A 263 14.51 -20.27 11.91
N ILE A 264 13.38 -20.72 11.37
CA ILE A 264 12.81 -20.25 10.11
C ILE A 264 11.63 -19.35 10.45
N GLY A 265 11.83 -18.02 10.35
CA GLY A 265 10.79 -17.03 10.59
C GLY A 265 9.84 -16.90 9.40
N VAL A 266 8.56 -17.17 9.62
CA VAL A 266 7.46 -16.99 8.65
C VAL A 266 6.25 -16.36 9.37
N SER A 267 5.22 -16.00 8.62
CA SER A 267 3.99 -15.40 9.18
C SER A 267 2.77 -15.98 8.47
N THR A 268 1.66 -16.13 9.19
CA THR A 268 0.34 -16.46 8.63
C THR A 268 -0.34 -15.19 8.12
N GLY A 269 -0.10 -14.82 6.86
CA GLY A 269 -0.65 -13.59 6.28
C GLY A 269 0.05 -12.32 6.79
N SER A 270 -0.69 -11.23 7.00
CA SER A 270 -0.13 -10.00 7.56
C SER A 270 0.21 -10.19 9.04
N ALA A 271 1.46 -9.91 9.42
CA ALA A 271 1.90 -9.96 10.82
C ALA A 271 1.06 -9.05 11.77
N CYS A 272 0.39 -8.04 11.23
CA CYS A 272 -0.51 -7.16 11.99
C CYS A 272 -1.91 -7.74 12.18
N ALA A 273 -2.33 -8.73 11.38
CA ALA A 273 -3.65 -9.38 11.44
C ALA A 273 -3.62 -10.73 12.17
N SER A 274 -2.43 -11.23 12.53
CA SER A 274 -2.24 -12.55 13.17
C SER A 274 -2.87 -12.69 14.57
N ALA A 275 -3.43 -11.62 15.14
CA ALA A 275 -4.18 -11.69 16.40
C ALA A 275 -5.60 -12.28 16.24
N PHE A 276 -6.09 -12.47 15.01
CA PHE A 276 -7.42 -13.00 14.72
C PHE A 276 -7.30 -14.17 13.75
N LEU A 277 -7.94 -15.30 14.07
CA LEU A 277 -8.07 -16.52 13.23
C LEU A 277 -8.96 -16.27 11.99
N THR A 278 -8.76 -15.17 11.30
CA THR A 278 -9.54 -14.83 10.11
C THR A 278 -8.70 -15.00 8.86
N ALA A 279 -9.33 -15.53 7.81
CA ALA A 279 -8.68 -15.62 6.51
C ALA A 279 -8.29 -14.22 6.00
N SER A 280 -7.16 -14.13 5.29
CA SER A 280 -6.66 -12.88 4.74
C SER A 280 -7.65 -12.26 3.75
N ASP A 281 -8.06 -11.00 3.98
CA ASP A 281 -8.90 -10.24 3.05
C ASP A 281 -8.28 -10.19 1.65
N THR A 282 -6.96 -10.10 1.56
CA THR A 282 -6.21 -10.14 0.29
C THR A 282 -6.48 -11.46 -0.44
N LEU A 283 -6.29 -12.60 0.23
CA LEU A 283 -6.47 -13.91 -0.41
C LEU A 283 -7.93 -14.19 -0.75
N ILE A 284 -8.87 -13.80 0.13
CA ILE A 284 -10.32 -13.88 -0.16
C ILE A 284 -10.66 -13.06 -1.41
N SER A 285 -10.13 -11.85 -1.53
CA SER A 285 -10.38 -10.98 -2.70
C SER A 285 -9.84 -11.55 -4.00
N MET A 286 -8.84 -12.44 -3.93
CA MET A 286 -8.29 -13.19 -5.06
C MET A 286 -9.11 -14.45 -5.39
N GLY A 287 -10.20 -14.73 -4.67
CA GLY A 287 -11.04 -15.92 -4.87
C GLY A 287 -10.52 -17.18 -4.18
N LEU A 288 -9.55 -17.06 -3.28
CA LEU A 288 -9.08 -18.18 -2.45
C LEU A 288 -10.03 -18.37 -1.26
N LYS A 289 -10.35 -19.64 -0.96
CA LYS A 289 -11.26 -20.02 0.13
C LYS A 289 -10.46 -20.55 1.32
#